data_a126837c034cb42c889f7ca87c708f5d
#
_entry.id   a126837c034cb42c889f7ca87c708f5d
#
_cell.length_a   1.000
_cell.length_b   1.000
_cell.length_c   1.000
_cell.angle_alpha   90.00
_cell.angle_beta   90.00
_cell.angle_gamma   90.00
#
_symmetry.space_group_name_H-M   'P 1'
#
loop_
_entity.id
_entity.type
_entity.pdbx_description
1 polymer ?
#
loop_
_entity_poly.entity_id
_entity_poly.type
_entity_poly.pdbx_seq_one_letter_code
_entity_poly.pdbx_strand_id
1 'polypeptide(L)'
;MPLTLSHQQTDGDAVIALDGELDLASAPDLAELAGELVRNGAGNIIVDAQRLSFCDSSGLRILVSIANDLRPVGGRVSIVNPQPVVLRVLELTGLDRTVMIDWDPPQAG
;
A
#
# COMPACT_ATOMS: atom_id res chain seq x y z
N MET A 1 -9.72 11.90 9.25
CA MET A 1 -10.20 11.95 7.85
C MET A 1 -10.45 10.54 7.36
N PRO A 2 -11.62 10.25 6.82
CA PRO A 2 -11.86 8.93 6.25
C PRO A 2 -10.96 8.68 5.06
N LEU A 3 -10.66 7.42 4.82
CA LEU A 3 -9.83 7.01 3.71
C LEU A 3 -10.63 7.01 2.41
N THR A 4 -10.09 7.63 1.38
CA THR A 4 -10.63 7.54 0.03
C THR A 4 -9.69 6.71 -0.82
N LEU A 5 -10.23 5.76 -1.56
CA LEU A 5 -9.48 4.86 -2.41
C LEU A 5 -9.79 5.13 -3.87
N SER A 6 -8.77 5.18 -4.71
CA SER A 6 -8.94 5.14 -6.16
C SER A 6 -7.94 4.15 -6.73
N HIS A 7 -8.23 3.60 -7.90
CA HIS A 7 -7.36 2.58 -8.46
C HIS A 7 -7.38 2.57 -9.97
N GLN A 8 -6.31 2.03 -10.54
CA GLN A 8 -6.17 1.76 -11.97
C GLN A 8 -5.45 0.42 -12.13
N GLN A 9 -5.86 -0.36 -13.11
CA GLN A 9 -5.21 -1.64 -13.40
C GLN A 9 -4.80 -1.67 -14.88
N THR A 10 -3.54 -2.03 -15.12
CA THR A 10 -2.96 -2.11 -16.46
C THR A 10 -1.98 -3.28 -16.52
N ASP A 11 -2.25 -4.23 -17.40
CA ASP A 11 -1.29 -5.31 -17.76
C ASP A 11 -0.65 -6.03 -16.57
N GLY A 12 -1.44 -6.42 -15.60
CA GLY A 12 -0.95 -7.18 -14.46
C GLY A 12 -0.52 -6.34 -13.27
N ASP A 13 -0.44 -5.03 -13.42
CA ASP A 13 -0.15 -4.12 -12.32
C ASP A 13 -1.40 -3.34 -11.93
N ALA A 14 -1.61 -3.16 -10.64
CA ALA A 14 -2.69 -2.35 -10.13
C ALA A 14 -2.11 -1.27 -9.23
N VAL A 15 -2.55 -0.03 -9.43
CA VAL A 15 -2.16 1.10 -8.58
C VAL A 15 -3.36 1.48 -7.74
N ILE A 16 -3.18 1.53 -6.43
CA ILE A 16 -4.20 2.00 -5.49
C ILE A 16 -3.68 3.27 -4.84
N ALA A 17 -4.39 4.37 -5.02
CA ALA A 17 -4.05 5.63 -4.36
C ALA A 17 -4.85 5.75 -3.06
N LEU A 18 -4.16 6.05 -1.98
CA LEU A 18 -4.75 6.23 -0.65
C LEU A 18 -4.74 7.71 -0.29
N ASP A 19 -5.91 8.23 0.09
CA ASP A 19 -6.06 9.61 0.53
C ASP A 19 -6.75 9.64 1.89
N GLY A 20 -6.05 10.06 2.93
CA GLY A 20 -6.58 10.15 4.28
C GLY A 20 -5.83 9.27 5.27
N GLU A 21 -6.56 8.55 6.11
CA GLU A 21 -6.00 7.75 7.19
C GLU A 21 -6.33 6.28 6.99
N LEU A 22 -5.31 5.44 7.05
CA LEU A 22 -5.47 3.98 6.99
C LEU A 22 -5.42 3.44 8.42
N ASP A 23 -6.59 3.08 8.94
CA ASP A 23 -6.78 2.68 10.34
C ASP A 23 -7.68 1.45 10.42
N LEU A 24 -8.05 1.07 11.64
CA LEU A 24 -8.91 -0.09 11.88
C LEU A 24 -10.23 0.00 11.12
N ALA A 25 -10.80 1.20 11.02
CA ALA A 25 -12.08 1.39 10.35
C ALA A 25 -11.97 1.28 8.83
N SER A 26 -10.86 1.73 8.25
CA SER A 26 -10.68 1.78 6.80
C SER A 26 -9.87 0.61 6.22
N ALA A 27 -9.11 -0.10 7.04
CA ALA A 27 -8.29 -1.22 6.57
C ALA A 27 -9.09 -2.29 5.82
N PRO A 28 -10.32 -2.66 6.24
CA PRO A 28 -11.11 -3.64 5.49
C PRO A 28 -11.43 -3.21 4.05
N ASP A 29 -11.63 -1.92 3.83
CA ASP A 29 -11.93 -1.41 2.47
C ASP A 29 -10.74 -1.61 1.55
N LEU A 30 -9.53 -1.36 2.04
CA LEU A 30 -8.33 -1.61 1.27
C LEU A 30 -8.14 -3.10 0.98
N ALA A 31 -8.37 -3.95 1.99
CA ALA A 31 -8.26 -5.39 1.83
C ALA A 31 -9.23 -5.91 0.76
N GLU A 32 -10.46 -5.42 0.77
CA GLU A 32 -11.48 -5.82 -0.20
C GLU A 32 -11.09 -5.39 -1.62
N LEU A 33 -10.67 -4.15 -1.80
CA LEU A 33 -10.24 -3.66 -3.10
C LEU A 33 -9.03 -4.43 -3.63
N ALA A 34 -8.02 -4.64 -2.79
CA ALA A 34 -6.84 -5.40 -3.20
C ALA A 34 -7.18 -6.83 -3.59
N GLY A 35 -8.05 -7.49 -2.82
CA GLY A 35 -8.50 -8.83 -3.14
C GLY A 35 -9.22 -8.88 -4.48
N GLU A 36 -10.06 -7.90 -4.77
CA GLU A 36 -10.76 -7.81 -6.04
C GLU A 36 -9.77 -7.63 -7.20
N LEU A 37 -8.79 -6.77 -7.04
CA LEU A 37 -7.79 -6.54 -8.08
C LEU A 37 -6.95 -7.78 -8.35
N VAL A 38 -6.58 -8.53 -7.31
CA VAL A 38 -5.85 -9.79 -7.46
C VAL A 38 -6.71 -10.81 -8.22
N ARG A 39 -8.00 -10.94 -7.89
CA ARG A 39 -8.92 -11.83 -8.61
C ARG A 39 -9.07 -11.44 -10.07
N ASN A 40 -8.90 -10.15 -10.37
CA ASN A 40 -8.97 -9.63 -11.74
C ASN A 40 -7.62 -9.66 -12.46
N GLY A 41 -6.65 -10.38 -11.92
CA GLY A 41 -5.38 -10.63 -12.60
C GLY A 41 -4.21 -9.77 -12.21
N ALA A 42 -4.35 -8.91 -11.19
CA ALA A 42 -3.20 -8.11 -10.74
C ALA A 42 -2.14 -9.03 -10.13
N GLY A 43 -0.94 -9.00 -10.70
CA GLY A 43 0.22 -9.69 -10.16
C GLY A 43 1.03 -8.84 -9.20
N ASN A 44 0.97 -7.52 -9.37
CA ASN A 44 1.64 -6.57 -8.49
C ASN A 44 0.66 -5.49 -8.08
N ILE A 45 0.79 -5.03 -6.84
CA ILE A 45 -0.02 -3.91 -6.33
C ILE A 45 0.92 -2.81 -5.91
N ILE A 46 0.71 -1.64 -6.47
CA ILE A 46 1.45 -0.42 -6.16
C ILE A 46 0.53 0.47 -5.35
N VAL A 47 0.93 0.77 -4.11
CA VAL A 47 0.17 1.64 -3.22
C VAL A 47 0.79 3.03 -3.27
N ASP A 48 0.04 3.98 -3.83
CA ASP A 48 0.47 5.37 -3.84
C ASP A 48 0.05 6.02 -2.54
N ALA A 49 1.03 6.33 -1.70
CA ALA A 49 0.82 6.84 -0.35
C ALA A 49 1.07 8.35 -0.24
N GLN A 50 1.11 9.06 -1.37
CA GLN A 50 1.41 10.49 -1.36
C GLN A 50 0.44 11.27 -0.48
N ARG A 51 -0.83 10.87 -0.45
CA ARG A 51 -1.85 11.55 0.34
C ARG A 51 -2.28 10.76 1.57
N LEU A 52 -1.53 9.72 1.92
CA LEU A 52 -1.77 8.97 3.14
C LEU A 52 -1.10 9.69 4.29
N SER A 53 -1.92 10.21 5.22
CA SER A 53 -1.43 11.03 6.34
C SER A 53 -1.21 10.23 7.62
N PHE A 54 -1.74 9.00 7.68
CA PHE A 54 -1.67 8.19 8.88
C PHE A 54 -1.84 6.71 8.53
N CYS A 55 -1.11 5.86 9.23
CA CYS A 55 -1.26 4.42 9.10
C CYS A 55 -0.98 3.79 10.46
N ASP A 56 -1.94 3.02 10.98
CA ASP A 56 -1.77 2.30 12.24
C ASP A 56 -1.44 0.82 12.00
N SER A 57 -1.37 0.03 13.06
CA SER A 57 -1.04 -1.38 12.97
C SER A 57 -2.04 -2.19 12.16
N SER A 58 -3.32 -1.78 12.15
CA SER A 58 -4.34 -2.46 11.35
C SER A 58 -4.07 -2.26 9.86
N GLY A 59 -3.69 -1.04 9.46
CA GLY A 59 -3.31 -0.75 8.09
C GLY A 59 -2.06 -1.52 7.67
N LEU A 60 -1.08 -1.58 8.55
CA LEU A 60 0.15 -2.32 8.27
C LEU A 60 -0.11 -3.81 8.06
N ARG A 61 -1.02 -4.40 8.86
CA ARG A 61 -1.39 -5.81 8.69
C ARG A 61 -1.99 -6.09 7.34
N ILE A 62 -2.83 -5.17 6.84
CA ILE A 62 -3.44 -5.34 5.53
C ILE A 62 -2.38 -5.31 4.44
N LEU A 63 -1.41 -4.40 4.53
CA LEU A 63 -0.33 -4.35 3.56
C LEU A 63 0.48 -5.64 3.53
N VAL A 64 0.78 -6.21 4.70
CA VAL A 64 1.48 -7.48 4.80
C VAL A 64 0.63 -8.62 4.23
N SER A 65 -0.67 -8.62 4.53
CA SER A 65 -1.60 -9.63 4.02
C SER A 65 -1.65 -9.61 2.49
N ILE A 66 -1.71 -8.44 1.89
CA ILE A 66 -1.70 -8.29 0.43
C ILE A 66 -0.38 -8.84 -0.14
N ALA A 67 0.74 -8.51 0.49
CA ALA A 67 2.04 -9.01 0.06
C ALA A 67 2.10 -10.54 0.10
N ASN A 68 1.55 -11.13 1.17
CA ASN A 68 1.49 -12.59 1.30
C ASN A 68 0.60 -13.23 0.24
N ASP A 69 -0.51 -12.59 -0.11
CA ASP A 69 -1.42 -13.11 -1.15
C ASP A 69 -0.77 -13.09 -2.53
N LEU A 70 0.11 -12.14 -2.80
CA LEU A 70 0.78 -12.02 -4.09
C LEU A 70 2.02 -12.91 -4.21
N ARG A 71 2.61 -13.32 -3.10
CA ARG A 71 3.85 -14.08 -3.11
C ARG A 71 3.77 -15.37 -3.93
N PRO A 72 2.69 -16.18 -3.85
CA PRO A 72 2.61 -17.42 -4.63
C PRO A 72 2.63 -17.23 -6.15
N VAL A 73 2.25 -16.04 -6.63
CA VAL A 73 2.28 -15.74 -8.07
C VAL A 73 3.51 -14.93 -8.46
N GLY A 74 4.47 -14.80 -7.55
CA GLY A 74 5.70 -14.05 -7.79
C GLY A 74 5.51 -12.55 -7.77
N GLY A 75 4.38 -12.07 -7.26
CA GLY A 75 4.07 -10.65 -7.19
C GLY A 75 4.55 -9.99 -5.91
N ARG A 76 4.36 -8.70 -5.85
CA ARG A 76 4.80 -7.89 -4.71
C ARG A 76 3.89 -6.69 -4.51
N VAL A 77 3.96 -6.14 -3.30
CA VAL A 77 3.39 -4.84 -2.97
C VAL A 77 4.52 -3.83 -2.93
N SER A 78 4.33 -2.72 -3.62
CA SER A 78 5.26 -1.58 -3.56
C SER A 78 4.52 -0.39 -2.98
N ILE A 79 5.19 0.38 -2.13
CA ILE A 79 4.63 1.62 -1.60
C ILE A 79 5.43 2.76 -2.20
N VAL A 80 4.75 3.65 -2.92
CA VAL A 80 5.41 4.78 -3.57
C VAL A 80 4.97 6.08 -2.92
N ASN A 81 5.87 7.03 -2.87
CA ASN A 81 5.67 8.38 -2.35
C ASN A 81 5.16 8.41 -0.90
N PRO A 82 5.67 7.56 0.01
CA PRO A 82 5.19 7.60 1.39
C PRO A 82 5.58 8.91 2.05
N GLN A 83 4.65 9.51 2.80
CA GLN A 83 4.99 10.65 3.63
C GLN A 83 5.95 10.22 4.75
N PRO A 84 6.79 11.12 5.26
CA PRO A 84 7.79 10.75 6.27
C PRO A 84 7.22 10.05 7.49
N VAL A 85 6.03 10.44 7.95
CA VAL A 85 5.40 9.80 9.10
C VAL A 85 5.04 8.34 8.83
N VAL A 86 4.58 8.04 7.62
CA VAL A 86 4.23 6.67 7.23
C VAL A 86 5.50 5.85 7.02
N LEU A 87 6.49 6.42 6.33
CA LEU A 87 7.77 5.76 6.11
C LEU A 87 8.43 5.36 7.43
N ARG A 88 8.40 6.26 8.41
CA ARG A 88 8.99 5.99 9.72
C ARG A 88 8.28 4.83 10.43
N VAL A 89 6.96 4.75 10.34
CA VAL A 89 6.22 3.63 10.92
C VAL A 89 6.61 2.32 10.25
N LEU A 90 6.76 2.31 8.93
CA LEU A 90 7.20 1.13 8.20
C LEU A 90 8.60 0.71 8.62
N GLU A 91 9.52 1.65 8.78
CA GLU A 91 10.88 1.37 9.21
C GLU A 91 10.93 0.82 10.65
N LEU A 92 10.19 1.47 11.56
CA LEU A 92 10.20 1.08 12.97
C LEU A 92 9.62 -0.31 13.20
N THR A 93 8.66 -0.73 12.38
CA THR A 93 8.04 -2.04 12.48
C THR A 93 8.79 -3.12 11.71
N GLY A 94 9.77 -2.75 10.90
CA GLY A 94 10.50 -3.68 10.04
C GLY A 94 9.73 -4.11 8.81
N LEU A 95 8.56 -3.52 8.55
CA LEU A 95 7.73 -3.91 7.42
C LEU A 95 8.27 -3.45 6.08
N ASP A 96 9.20 -2.50 6.08
CA ASP A 96 9.93 -2.12 4.88
C ASP A 96 10.70 -3.29 4.26
N ARG A 97 10.92 -4.37 5.01
CA ARG A 97 11.54 -5.59 4.51
C ARG A 97 10.54 -6.55 3.86
N THR A 98 9.26 -6.44 4.23
CA THR A 98 8.20 -7.29 3.72
C THR A 98 7.55 -6.67 2.48
N VAL A 99 7.37 -5.36 2.50
CA VAL A 99 6.85 -4.60 1.36
C VAL A 99 7.99 -3.77 0.79
N MET A 100 8.02 -3.67 -0.53
CA MET A 100 9.03 -2.86 -1.19
C MET A 100 8.63 -1.40 -1.09
N ILE A 101 9.53 -0.57 -0.59
CA ILE A 101 9.29 0.86 -0.50
C ILE A 101 10.09 1.55 -1.60
N ASP A 102 9.36 2.19 -2.48
CA ASP A 102 9.94 3.01 -3.52
C ASP A 102 9.68 4.47 -3.15
N TRP A 103 10.69 5.12 -2.64
CA TRP A 103 10.62 6.50 -2.22
C TRP A 103 11.75 7.29 -2.86
N ASP A 104 11.35 8.28 -3.64
CA ASP A 104 12.29 9.20 -4.25
C ASP A 104 12.30 10.48 -3.39
N PRO A 105 13.37 10.70 -2.61
CA PRO A 105 13.41 11.89 -1.76
C PRO A 105 13.38 13.15 -2.60
N PRO A 106 12.79 14.24 -2.08
CA PRO A 106 12.75 15.49 -2.83
C PRO A 106 14.17 15.92 -3.17
N GLN A 107 14.37 16.24 -4.44
CA GLN A 107 15.68 16.65 -4.92
C GLN A 107 16.03 18.01 -4.34
N ALA A 108 17.24 18.14 -3.81
CA ALA A 108 17.73 19.40 -3.28
C ALA A 108 17.96 20.35 -4.45
N GLY A 109 17.31 21.48 -4.39
CA GLY A 109 17.49 22.54 -5.38
C GLY A 109 16.34 22.73 -6.29
#